data_9ef189141a6c70207120132a2e617227
#
_entry.id   9ef189141a6c70207120132a2e617227
#
_cell.length_a   1.000
_cell.length_b   1.000
_cell.length_c   1.000
_cell.angle_alpha   90.00
_cell.angle_beta   90.00
_cell.angle_gamma   90.00
#
_symmetry.space_group_name_H-M   'P 1'
#
loop_
_entity.id
_entity.type
_entity.pdbx_description
1 polymer ?
#
loop_
_entity_poly.entity_id
_entity_poly.type
_entity_poly.pdbx_seq_one_letter_code
_entity_poly.pdbx_strand_id
1 'polypeptide(L)'
;FESKGQLQKQQIEILSNILNAFTFIFIIFVVLSFFASRMLTYPFTFLTQKIKATTFSKYNEPLEWTADDEIGLMVKAYNRMLINLEKSKRALALSEKESAWREMAQQVAHEIKNPLTPMKLKLQHLQRVLSTGKENLGEDYKKPIESILHQVDTLSDIATSFSSFAKMPVPLSERLDIAETLKKAVRFFKREEVEISSNIPKNPVWIEGDNKMLGRIFNNLILNAQQSVADGVMPRFDVELQITRTKARVSISDNGEGIPEDIKEKIFIPKFSTKVEGSGIGLAIAKRGVEHAGGSIWFESQAGNGTTFYLEFPLMD
;
A
#
# COMPACT_ATOMS: atom_id res chain seq x y z
N PHE A 1 -0.44 70.37 -69.01
CA PHE A 1 -1.37 69.33 -68.49
C PHE A 1 -0.67 67.98 -68.24
N GLU A 2 0.28 67.59 -69.07
CA GLU A 2 1.01 66.32 -68.95
C GLU A 2 1.89 66.18 -67.68
N SER A 3 2.47 67.25 -67.20
CA SER A 3 3.36 67.22 -66.02
C SER A 3 2.64 66.97 -64.71
N LYS A 4 1.38 67.41 -64.57
CA LYS A 4 0.54 67.10 -63.38
C LYS A 4 0.16 65.65 -63.31
N GLY A 5 -0.13 64.98 -64.44
CA GLY A 5 -0.50 63.61 -64.51
C GLY A 5 0.69 62.67 -64.18
N GLN A 6 1.88 63.02 -64.58
CA GLN A 6 3.11 62.30 -64.24
C GLN A 6 3.48 62.43 -62.75
N LEU A 7 3.32 63.62 -62.15
CA LEU A 7 3.54 63.81 -60.70
C LEU A 7 2.52 62.97 -59.83
N GLN A 8 1.25 62.94 -60.25
CA GLN A 8 0.26 62.15 -59.58
C GLN A 8 0.57 60.61 -59.67
N LYS A 9 1.00 60.16 -60.83
CA LYS A 9 1.42 58.76 -60.98
C LYS A 9 2.61 58.37 -60.07
N GLN A 10 3.66 59.25 -60.04
CA GLN A 10 4.80 59.05 -59.12
C GLN A 10 4.38 59.03 -57.63
N GLN A 11 3.49 59.96 -57.23
CA GLN A 11 2.95 59.95 -55.85
C GLN A 11 2.20 58.67 -55.48
N ILE A 12 1.39 58.19 -56.40
CA ILE A 12 0.63 56.92 -56.19
C ILE A 12 1.62 55.74 -56.11
N GLU A 13 2.61 55.70 -56.95
CA GLU A 13 3.65 54.66 -56.96
C GLU A 13 4.46 54.65 -55.64
N ILE A 14 4.88 55.80 -55.18
CA ILE A 14 5.60 55.97 -53.89
C ILE A 14 4.65 55.53 -52.75
N LEU A 15 3.42 55.98 -52.73
CA LEU A 15 2.49 55.63 -51.71
C LEU A 15 2.17 54.06 -51.67
N SER A 16 2.05 53.49 -52.87
CA SER A 16 1.91 52.00 -52.99
C SER A 16 3.12 51.28 -52.48
N ASN A 17 4.34 51.74 -52.82
CA ASN A 17 5.55 51.08 -52.32
C ASN A 17 5.74 51.24 -50.81
N ILE A 18 5.35 52.37 -50.23
CA ILE A 18 5.32 52.54 -48.77
C ILE A 18 4.31 51.63 -48.13
N LEU A 19 3.09 51.53 -48.66
CA LEU A 19 2.04 50.65 -48.15
C LEU A 19 2.46 49.18 -48.20
N ASN A 20 3.07 48.75 -49.31
CA ASN A 20 3.58 47.38 -49.46
C ASN A 20 4.70 47.07 -48.47
N ALA A 21 5.61 48.02 -48.23
CA ALA A 21 6.66 47.89 -47.25
C ALA A 21 6.09 47.75 -45.81
N PHE A 22 5.12 48.58 -45.44
CA PHE A 22 4.44 48.49 -44.17
C PHE A 22 3.70 47.15 -44.01
N THR A 23 2.99 46.71 -45.04
CA THR A 23 2.30 45.42 -45.05
C THR A 23 3.28 44.25 -44.85
N PHE A 24 4.42 44.29 -45.52
CA PHE A 24 5.46 43.25 -45.38
C PHE A 24 6.07 43.24 -43.97
N ILE A 25 6.40 44.39 -43.40
CA ILE A 25 6.90 44.52 -42.04
C ILE A 25 5.86 44.02 -41.02
N PHE A 26 4.58 44.37 -41.23
CA PHE A 26 3.48 43.91 -40.36
C PHE A 26 3.34 42.39 -40.37
N ILE A 27 3.41 41.77 -41.56
CA ILE A 27 3.37 40.30 -41.68
C ILE A 27 4.54 39.66 -40.96
N ILE A 28 5.75 40.16 -41.12
CA ILE A 28 6.95 39.69 -40.41
C ILE A 28 6.73 39.78 -38.89
N PHE A 29 6.22 40.93 -38.42
CA PHE A 29 5.98 41.14 -36.99
C PHE A 29 4.94 40.15 -36.41
N VAL A 30 3.85 39.91 -37.15
CA VAL A 30 2.82 38.91 -36.75
C VAL A 30 3.42 37.51 -36.69
N VAL A 31 4.21 37.13 -37.68
CA VAL A 31 4.87 35.81 -37.71
C VAL A 31 5.85 35.66 -36.55
N LEU A 32 6.70 36.66 -36.33
CA LEU A 32 7.64 36.66 -35.20
C LEU A 32 6.92 36.62 -33.84
N SER A 33 5.86 37.40 -33.68
CA SER A 33 5.04 37.42 -32.47
C SER A 33 4.39 36.05 -32.20
N PHE A 34 3.91 35.39 -33.25
CA PHE A 34 3.34 34.05 -33.14
C PHE A 34 4.39 33.01 -32.68
N PHE A 35 5.59 33.04 -33.29
CA PHE A 35 6.68 32.14 -32.91
C PHE A 35 7.18 32.43 -31.49
N ALA A 36 7.35 33.69 -31.11
CA ALA A 36 7.78 34.10 -29.78
C ALA A 36 6.75 33.67 -28.71
N SER A 37 5.47 33.87 -28.96
CA SER A 37 4.40 33.45 -28.07
C SER A 37 4.42 31.92 -27.85
N ARG A 38 4.58 31.15 -28.93
CA ARG A 38 4.61 29.69 -28.83
C ARG A 38 5.86 29.18 -28.12
N MET A 39 7.00 29.78 -28.38
CA MET A 39 8.30 29.44 -27.78
C MET A 39 8.32 29.72 -26.28
N LEU A 40 7.66 30.78 -25.81
CA LEU A 40 7.60 31.13 -24.40
C LEU A 40 6.45 30.40 -23.67
N THR A 41 5.26 30.32 -24.27
CA THR A 41 4.06 29.79 -23.57
C THR A 41 4.10 28.29 -23.38
N TYR A 42 4.64 27.54 -24.35
CA TYR A 42 4.63 26.07 -24.29
C TYR A 42 5.41 25.49 -23.08
N PRO A 43 6.66 25.88 -22.81
CA PRO A 43 7.41 25.39 -21.65
C PRO A 43 6.73 25.70 -20.32
N PHE A 44 6.13 26.91 -20.19
CA PHE A 44 5.44 27.31 -18.97
C PHE A 44 4.17 26.48 -18.72
N THR A 45 3.37 26.22 -19.76
CA THR A 45 2.18 25.38 -19.63
C THR A 45 2.55 23.95 -19.31
N PHE A 46 3.58 23.40 -19.94
CA PHE A 46 4.10 22.06 -19.66
C PHE A 46 4.58 21.94 -18.21
N LEU A 47 5.41 22.88 -17.74
CA LEU A 47 5.91 22.89 -16.36
C LEU A 47 4.77 23.03 -15.35
N THR A 48 3.80 23.91 -15.62
CA THR A 48 2.63 24.12 -14.78
C THR A 48 1.77 22.83 -14.66
N GLN A 49 1.57 22.12 -15.75
CA GLN A 49 0.84 20.85 -15.74
C GLN A 49 1.58 19.79 -14.92
N LYS A 50 2.90 19.69 -15.05
CA LYS A 50 3.71 18.75 -14.28
C LYS A 50 3.71 19.08 -12.79
N ILE A 51 3.83 20.37 -12.42
CA ILE A 51 3.72 20.80 -11.03
C ILE A 51 2.35 20.47 -10.44
N LYS A 52 1.24 20.73 -11.18
CA LYS A 52 -0.13 20.40 -10.75
C LYS A 52 -0.36 18.89 -10.61
N ALA A 53 0.28 18.08 -11.45
CA ALA A 53 0.20 16.63 -11.41
C ALA A 53 1.07 16.02 -10.30
N THR A 54 2.00 16.79 -9.71
CA THR A 54 2.85 16.32 -8.62
C THR A 54 2.01 16.02 -7.39
N THR A 55 2.08 14.79 -6.90
CA THR A 55 1.33 14.34 -5.74
C THR A 55 2.25 13.74 -4.69
N PHE A 56 1.80 13.78 -3.44
CA PHE A 56 2.54 13.15 -2.34
C PHE A 56 2.49 11.62 -2.40
N SER A 57 1.42 11.03 -2.94
CA SER A 57 1.18 9.59 -2.95
C SER A 57 1.80 8.85 -4.13
N LYS A 58 2.03 9.52 -5.28
CA LYS A 58 2.55 8.87 -6.50
C LYS A 58 4.05 9.09 -6.69
N TYR A 59 4.68 8.21 -7.46
CA TYR A 59 6.02 8.45 -7.97
C TYR A 59 5.95 9.59 -8.99
N ASN A 60 6.79 10.61 -8.80
CA ASN A 60 6.86 11.77 -9.68
C ASN A 60 8.13 11.66 -10.51
N GLU A 61 7.99 11.54 -11.83
CA GLU A 61 9.14 11.44 -12.74
C GLU A 61 9.86 12.78 -12.86
N PRO A 62 11.21 12.80 -12.80
CA PRO A 62 11.97 14.00 -13.07
C PRO A 62 11.79 14.44 -14.53
N LEU A 63 11.87 15.74 -14.77
CA LEU A 63 11.79 16.31 -16.10
C LEU A 63 13.17 16.36 -16.74
N GLU A 64 13.24 16.03 -18.03
CA GLU A 64 14.43 16.19 -18.83
C GLU A 64 14.35 17.49 -19.64
N TRP A 65 15.39 18.31 -19.58
CA TRP A 65 15.54 19.55 -20.34
C TRP A 65 17.00 19.70 -20.75
N THR A 66 17.23 19.81 -22.06
CA THR A 66 18.57 19.76 -22.63
C THR A 66 19.20 21.15 -22.80
N ALA A 67 18.40 22.23 -22.85
CA ALA A 67 18.90 23.57 -22.99
C ALA A 67 19.37 24.16 -21.64
N ASP A 68 20.47 24.93 -21.68
CA ASP A 68 20.97 25.63 -20.48
C ASP A 68 20.47 27.10 -20.50
N ASP A 69 19.14 27.21 -20.34
CA ASP A 69 18.37 28.45 -20.34
C ASP A 69 17.59 28.64 -19.03
N GLU A 70 16.77 29.68 -18.94
CA GLU A 70 15.94 29.98 -17.78
C GLU A 70 14.93 28.84 -17.48
N ILE A 71 14.45 28.18 -18.52
CA ILE A 71 13.56 27.02 -18.37
C ILE A 71 14.34 25.83 -17.78
N GLY A 72 15.56 25.59 -18.22
CA GLY A 72 16.46 24.61 -17.64
C GLY A 72 16.72 24.84 -16.14
N LEU A 73 16.86 26.09 -15.71
CA LEU A 73 16.97 26.45 -14.29
C LEU A 73 15.70 26.10 -13.52
N MET A 74 14.51 26.37 -14.10
CA MET A 74 13.23 25.99 -13.48
C MET A 74 13.05 24.49 -13.39
N VAL A 75 13.45 23.74 -14.43
CA VAL A 75 13.41 22.27 -14.42
C VAL A 75 14.37 21.71 -13.37
N LYS A 76 15.60 22.24 -13.26
CA LYS A 76 16.55 21.86 -12.20
C LYS A 76 15.96 22.11 -10.80
N ALA A 77 15.31 23.27 -10.59
CA ALA A 77 14.64 23.60 -9.33
C ALA A 77 13.47 22.64 -9.02
N TYR A 78 12.64 22.33 -10.00
CA TYR A 78 11.54 21.36 -9.89
C TYR A 78 12.08 19.96 -9.52
N ASN A 79 13.09 19.46 -10.23
CA ASN A 79 13.67 18.15 -9.93
C ASN A 79 14.30 18.11 -8.53
N ARG A 80 14.90 19.21 -8.08
CA ARG A 80 15.41 19.33 -6.70
C ARG A 80 14.26 19.29 -5.67
N MET A 81 13.13 19.93 -5.99
CA MET A 81 11.92 19.84 -5.17
C MET A 81 11.40 18.41 -5.07
N LEU A 82 11.38 17.65 -6.17
CA LEU A 82 11.00 16.23 -6.16
C LEU A 82 11.91 15.38 -5.27
N ILE A 83 13.23 15.60 -5.33
CA ILE A 83 14.20 14.91 -4.46
C ILE A 83 13.90 15.21 -2.98
N ASN A 84 13.62 16.49 -2.65
CA ASN A 84 13.30 16.89 -1.28
C ASN A 84 11.95 16.30 -0.82
N LEU A 85 10.96 16.25 -1.71
CA LEU A 85 9.66 15.60 -1.45
C LEU A 85 9.85 14.12 -1.12
N GLU A 86 10.65 13.41 -1.91
CA GLU A 86 10.94 11.99 -1.68
C GLU A 86 11.69 11.75 -0.36
N LYS A 87 12.65 12.62 -0.01
CA LYS A 87 13.33 12.58 1.30
C LYS A 87 12.34 12.79 2.45
N SER A 88 11.43 13.75 2.30
CA SER A 88 10.41 14.04 3.32
C SER A 88 9.42 12.89 3.49
N LYS A 89 9.01 12.25 2.39
CA LYS A 89 8.19 11.02 2.43
C LYS A 89 8.86 9.91 3.22
N ARG A 90 10.14 9.63 2.91
CA ARG A 90 10.92 8.60 3.62
C ARG A 90 11.09 8.92 5.09
N ALA A 91 11.35 10.18 5.43
CA ALA A 91 11.47 10.63 6.82
C ALA A 91 10.16 10.46 7.59
N LEU A 92 9.02 10.83 6.96
CA LEU A 92 7.69 10.64 7.54
C LEU A 92 7.40 9.16 7.78
N ALA A 93 7.60 8.32 6.76
CA ALA A 93 7.39 6.88 6.87
C ALA A 93 8.26 6.23 7.96
N LEU A 94 9.51 6.71 8.11
CA LEU A 94 10.38 6.26 9.20
C LEU A 94 9.87 6.70 10.56
N SER A 95 9.42 7.95 10.70
CA SER A 95 8.84 8.48 11.93
C SER A 95 7.55 7.75 12.34
N GLU A 96 6.68 7.47 11.39
CA GLU A 96 5.47 6.66 11.61
C GLU A 96 5.84 5.24 12.07
N LYS A 97 6.85 4.64 11.43
CA LYS A 97 7.37 3.33 11.83
C LYS A 97 7.93 3.36 13.26
N GLU A 98 8.71 4.38 13.62
CA GLU A 98 9.25 4.52 14.97
C GLU A 98 8.16 4.72 16.02
N SER A 99 7.12 5.50 15.72
CA SER A 99 5.96 5.67 16.60
C SER A 99 5.21 4.36 16.80
N ALA A 100 4.92 3.64 15.73
CA ALA A 100 4.29 2.32 15.79
C ALA A 100 5.16 1.30 16.54
N TRP A 101 6.49 1.37 16.36
CA TRP A 101 7.44 0.53 17.10
C TRP A 101 7.39 0.78 18.60
N ARG A 102 7.37 2.04 19.01
CA ARG A 102 7.35 2.42 20.43
C ARG A 102 6.08 1.94 21.11
N GLU A 103 4.94 2.13 20.47
CA GLU A 103 3.63 1.64 20.95
C GLU A 103 3.63 0.11 21.07
N MET A 104 4.12 -0.59 20.04
CA MET A 104 4.21 -2.05 20.06
C MET A 104 5.21 -2.58 21.08
N ALA A 105 6.34 -1.92 21.28
CA ALA A 105 7.33 -2.37 22.27
C ALA A 105 6.76 -2.34 23.70
N GLN A 106 6.00 -1.30 24.05
CA GLN A 106 5.30 -1.23 25.34
C GLN A 106 4.30 -2.37 25.49
N GLN A 107 3.55 -2.65 24.43
CA GLN A 107 2.52 -3.66 24.42
C GLN A 107 3.12 -5.08 24.47
N VAL A 108 4.19 -5.36 23.72
CA VAL A 108 4.92 -6.63 23.79
C VAL A 108 5.48 -6.88 25.20
N ALA A 109 6.00 -5.85 25.86
CA ALA A 109 6.47 -5.97 27.24
C ALA A 109 5.34 -6.42 28.20
N HIS A 110 4.14 -5.88 28.03
CA HIS A 110 2.95 -6.31 28.79
C HIS A 110 2.55 -7.76 28.47
N GLU A 111 2.59 -8.16 27.21
CA GLU A 111 2.20 -9.51 26.79
C GLU A 111 3.22 -10.58 27.15
N ILE A 112 4.48 -10.26 27.20
CA ILE A 112 5.52 -11.14 27.76
C ILE A 112 5.28 -11.32 29.27
N LYS A 113 4.91 -10.24 29.99
CA LYS A 113 4.65 -10.32 31.42
C LYS A 113 3.45 -11.18 31.78
N ASN A 114 2.41 -11.20 30.92
CA ASN A 114 1.17 -11.94 31.15
C ASN A 114 1.37 -13.46 31.27
N PRO A 115 2.06 -14.18 30.36
CA PRO A 115 2.34 -15.60 30.52
C PRO A 115 3.45 -15.89 31.56
N LEU A 116 4.43 -14.97 31.74
CA LEU A 116 5.51 -15.18 32.71
C LEU A 116 5.02 -15.24 34.17
N THR A 117 4.01 -14.44 34.51
CA THR A 117 3.47 -14.43 35.87
C THR A 117 2.85 -15.77 36.29
N PRO A 118 1.89 -16.37 35.53
CA PRO A 118 1.37 -17.68 35.85
C PRO A 118 2.40 -18.82 35.74
N MET A 119 3.38 -18.74 34.79
CA MET A 119 4.49 -19.70 34.75
C MET A 119 5.28 -19.68 36.04
N LYS A 120 5.68 -18.49 36.52
CA LYS A 120 6.41 -18.35 37.78
C LYS A 120 5.62 -18.94 38.97
N LEU A 121 4.32 -18.68 39.06
CA LEU A 121 3.47 -19.21 40.11
C LEU A 121 3.37 -20.75 40.07
N LYS A 122 3.23 -21.33 38.87
CA LYS A 122 3.17 -22.78 38.68
C LYS A 122 4.51 -23.47 39.01
N LEU A 123 5.63 -22.84 38.60
CA LEU A 123 6.98 -23.35 38.99
C LEU A 123 7.22 -23.26 40.49
N GLN A 124 6.79 -22.18 41.15
CA GLN A 124 6.88 -22.07 42.62
C GLN A 124 5.98 -23.11 43.34
N HIS A 125 4.80 -23.39 42.79
CA HIS A 125 3.95 -24.44 43.28
C HIS A 125 4.62 -25.82 43.15
N LEU A 126 5.15 -26.16 41.96
CA LEU A 126 5.89 -27.39 41.71
C LEU A 126 7.10 -27.53 42.68
N GLN A 127 7.87 -26.49 42.88
CA GLN A 127 8.99 -26.46 43.79
C GLN A 127 8.56 -26.78 45.24
N ARG A 128 7.44 -26.22 45.67
CA ARG A 128 6.86 -26.44 47.02
C ARG A 128 6.39 -27.88 47.17
N VAL A 129 5.71 -28.46 46.17
CA VAL A 129 5.23 -29.85 46.19
C VAL A 129 6.43 -30.82 46.23
N LEU A 130 7.49 -30.56 45.44
CA LEU A 130 8.70 -31.36 45.48
C LEU A 130 9.41 -31.33 46.85
N SER A 131 9.38 -30.17 47.53
CA SER A 131 10.02 -30.05 48.87
C SER A 131 9.25 -30.73 50.00
N THR A 132 7.94 -31.06 49.79
CA THR A 132 7.14 -31.70 50.82
C THR A 132 7.16 -33.23 50.79
N GLY A 133 7.94 -33.86 49.90
CA GLY A 133 8.28 -35.30 49.93
C GLY A 133 7.11 -36.28 49.76
N LYS A 134 5.99 -35.85 49.12
CA LYS A 134 4.89 -36.74 48.87
C LYS A 134 5.19 -37.72 47.73
N GLU A 135 5.09 -39.01 48.00
CA GLU A 135 5.45 -40.13 47.11
C GLU A 135 4.49 -40.34 45.89
N ASN A 136 3.37 -39.66 45.81
CA ASN A 136 2.41 -39.82 44.69
C ASN A 136 2.58 -38.70 43.65
N LEU A 137 3.56 -38.90 42.77
CA LEU A 137 4.05 -37.90 41.80
C LEU A 137 3.35 -37.94 40.42
N GLY A 138 2.36 -38.78 40.18
CA GLY A 138 1.89 -39.07 38.82
C GLY A 138 1.08 -37.98 38.12
N GLU A 139 -0.02 -37.51 38.72
CA GLU A 139 -0.93 -36.55 38.06
C GLU A 139 -0.74 -35.10 38.48
N ASP A 140 -0.22 -34.85 39.70
CA ASP A 140 -0.07 -33.50 40.26
C ASP A 140 0.95 -32.61 39.53
N TYR A 141 1.85 -33.20 38.71
CA TYR A 141 2.86 -32.47 37.93
C TYR A 141 2.51 -32.30 36.46
N LYS A 142 1.76 -33.23 35.88
CA LYS A 142 1.51 -33.25 34.44
C LYS A 142 0.77 -32.00 33.99
N LYS A 143 -0.32 -31.63 34.64
CA LYS A 143 -1.14 -30.45 34.31
C LYS A 143 -0.37 -29.13 34.46
N PRO A 144 0.38 -28.86 35.58
CA PRO A 144 1.22 -27.68 35.68
C PRO A 144 2.32 -27.57 34.62
N ILE A 145 2.98 -28.69 34.26
CA ILE A 145 4.02 -28.74 33.23
C ILE A 145 3.44 -28.49 31.86
N GLU A 146 2.34 -29.15 31.48
CA GLU A 146 1.64 -28.91 30.21
C GLU A 146 1.24 -27.43 30.08
N SER A 147 0.72 -26.84 31.14
CA SER A 147 0.37 -25.44 31.18
C SER A 147 1.57 -24.50 31.05
N ILE A 148 2.74 -24.86 31.59
CA ILE A 148 3.98 -24.06 31.43
C ILE A 148 4.47 -24.16 29.99
N LEU A 149 4.46 -25.36 29.38
CA LEU A 149 4.81 -25.56 27.98
C LEU A 149 3.94 -24.71 27.06
N HIS A 150 2.64 -24.73 27.26
CA HIS A 150 1.70 -23.89 26.49
C HIS A 150 2.01 -22.38 26.61
N GLN A 151 2.42 -21.91 27.82
CA GLN A 151 2.85 -20.50 27.99
C GLN A 151 4.18 -20.20 27.28
N VAL A 152 5.11 -21.17 27.19
CA VAL A 152 6.36 -21.02 26.43
C VAL A 152 6.06 -20.90 24.93
N ASP A 153 5.14 -21.71 24.41
CA ASP A 153 4.72 -21.65 23.02
C ASP A 153 4.11 -20.29 22.71
N THR A 154 3.23 -19.79 23.58
CA THR A 154 2.66 -18.44 23.47
C THR A 154 3.74 -17.35 23.44
N LEU A 155 4.77 -17.44 24.29
CA LEU A 155 5.90 -16.50 24.27
C LEU A 155 6.70 -16.57 22.97
N SER A 156 6.90 -17.76 22.43
CA SER A 156 7.59 -17.98 21.16
C SER A 156 6.83 -17.32 20.01
N ASP A 157 5.51 -17.42 19.99
CA ASP A 157 4.64 -16.80 18.98
C ASP A 157 4.64 -15.28 19.07
N ILE A 158 4.61 -14.72 20.28
CA ILE A 158 4.74 -13.29 20.52
C ILE A 158 6.09 -12.79 19.98
N ALA A 159 7.19 -13.49 20.31
CA ALA A 159 8.53 -13.12 19.87
C ALA A 159 8.68 -13.20 18.34
N THR A 160 8.14 -14.23 17.72
CA THR A 160 8.14 -14.42 16.25
C THR A 160 7.34 -13.34 15.55
N SER A 161 6.18 -13.02 16.06
CA SER A 161 5.31 -11.97 15.53
C SER A 161 5.95 -10.59 15.66
N PHE A 162 6.56 -10.28 16.80
CA PHE A 162 7.31 -9.05 17.01
C PHE A 162 8.53 -8.95 16.09
N SER A 163 9.30 -10.04 15.96
CA SER A 163 10.43 -10.08 15.03
C SER A 163 10.02 -9.85 13.59
N SER A 164 8.88 -10.42 13.17
CA SER A 164 8.32 -10.24 11.83
C SER A 164 7.88 -8.79 11.59
N PHE A 165 7.28 -8.15 12.58
CA PHE A 165 6.92 -6.74 12.55
C PHE A 165 8.17 -5.83 12.55
N ALA A 166 9.14 -6.15 13.41
CA ALA A 166 10.41 -5.41 13.51
C ALA A 166 11.17 -5.36 12.18
N LYS A 167 11.19 -6.48 11.48
CA LYS A 167 11.85 -6.64 10.18
C LYS A 167 11.04 -6.07 9.00
N MET A 168 9.84 -5.50 9.24
CA MET A 168 9.04 -4.94 8.17
C MET A 168 9.76 -3.74 7.55
N PRO A 169 10.19 -3.83 6.28
CA PRO A 169 10.80 -2.69 5.60
C PRO A 169 9.78 -1.54 5.49
N VAL A 170 10.28 -0.33 5.36
CA VAL A 170 9.43 0.79 4.90
C VAL A 170 8.84 0.37 3.54
N PRO A 171 7.51 0.36 3.37
CA PRO A 171 6.91 -0.07 2.13
C PRO A 171 7.44 0.77 0.97
N LEU A 172 7.94 0.11 -0.07
CA LEU A 172 8.39 0.76 -1.29
C LEU A 172 7.22 0.72 -2.27
N SER A 173 6.59 1.89 -2.47
CA SER A 173 5.51 2.01 -3.45
C SER A 173 6.09 1.93 -4.86
N GLU A 174 5.73 0.89 -5.59
CA GLU A 174 6.13 0.64 -6.97
C GLU A 174 4.90 0.26 -7.81
N ARG A 175 5.02 0.37 -9.12
CA ARG A 175 4.01 -0.16 -10.03
C ARG A 175 4.09 -1.69 -10.01
N LEU A 176 3.01 -2.36 -9.63
CA LEU A 176 2.96 -3.81 -9.53
C LEU A 176 1.69 -4.40 -10.15
N ASP A 177 1.79 -5.63 -10.63
CA ASP A 177 0.64 -6.43 -11.08
C ASP A 177 0.02 -7.19 -9.91
N ILE A 178 -1.12 -6.69 -9.41
CA ILE A 178 -1.85 -7.33 -8.30
C ILE A 178 -2.39 -8.71 -8.69
N ALA A 179 -2.74 -8.93 -9.97
CA ALA A 179 -3.22 -10.22 -10.43
C ALA A 179 -2.14 -11.30 -10.29
N GLU A 180 -0.90 -10.99 -10.66
CA GLU A 180 0.22 -11.92 -10.52
C GLU A 180 0.57 -12.18 -9.04
N THR A 181 0.53 -11.14 -8.20
CA THR A 181 0.78 -11.28 -6.77
C THR A 181 -0.28 -12.17 -6.09
N LEU A 182 -1.55 -11.98 -6.44
CA LEU A 182 -2.66 -12.79 -5.93
C LEU A 182 -2.58 -14.24 -6.43
N LYS A 183 -2.24 -14.47 -7.71
CA LYS A 183 -2.02 -15.82 -8.26
C LYS A 183 -0.90 -16.57 -7.52
N LYS A 184 0.20 -15.88 -7.16
CA LYS A 184 1.29 -16.47 -6.37
C LYS A 184 0.83 -16.91 -4.99
N ALA A 185 0.05 -16.07 -4.30
CA ALA A 185 -0.52 -16.40 -3.00
C ALA A 185 -1.44 -17.63 -3.10
N VAL A 186 -2.38 -17.66 -4.05
CA VAL A 186 -3.28 -18.81 -4.28
C VAL A 186 -2.49 -20.09 -4.56
N ARG A 187 -1.46 -20.04 -5.41
CA ARG A 187 -0.62 -21.22 -5.70
C ARG A 187 0.07 -21.78 -4.47
N PHE A 188 0.52 -20.92 -3.57
CA PHE A 188 1.22 -21.32 -2.35
C PHE A 188 0.33 -22.19 -1.42
N PHE A 189 -0.98 -21.88 -1.37
CA PHE A 189 -1.94 -22.61 -0.53
C PHE A 189 -2.66 -23.75 -1.25
N LYS A 190 -2.49 -23.90 -2.56
CA LYS A 190 -3.13 -24.98 -3.32
C LYS A 190 -2.51 -26.34 -2.96
N ARG A 191 -3.18 -27.10 -2.10
CA ARG A 191 -2.80 -28.45 -1.65
C ARG A 191 -4.01 -29.38 -1.76
N GLU A 192 -3.81 -30.71 -1.66
CA GLU A 192 -4.88 -31.70 -1.74
C GLU A 192 -5.96 -31.55 -0.63
N GLU A 193 -5.58 -30.98 0.50
CA GLU A 193 -6.44 -30.79 1.67
C GLU A 193 -7.24 -29.47 1.66
N VAL A 194 -7.16 -28.67 0.58
CA VAL A 194 -7.78 -27.35 0.49
C VAL A 194 -8.39 -27.14 -0.89
N GLU A 195 -9.68 -26.84 -0.95
CA GLU A 195 -10.36 -26.48 -2.20
C GLU A 195 -10.28 -24.97 -2.44
N ILE A 196 -9.56 -24.53 -3.49
CA ILE A 196 -9.47 -23.12 -3.84
C ILE A 196 -10.02 -22.88 -5.24
N SER A 197 -11.14 -22.18 -5.30
CA SER A 197 -11.68 -21.59 -6.52
C SER A 197 -11.06 -20.20 -6.74
N SER A 198 -10.65 -19.90 -7.96
CA SER A 198 -10.05 -18.58 -8.24
C SER A 198 -10.48 -18.02 -9.58
N ASN A 199 -11.01 -16.80 -9.56
CA ASN A 199 -11.39 -16.02 -10.73
C ASN A 199 -10.51 -14.76 -10.81
N ILE A 200 -9.31 -14.93 -11.40
CA ILE A 200 -8.29 -13.88 -11.50
C ILE A 200 -8.02 -13.61 -12.99
N PRO A 201 -8.12 -12.36 -13.47
CA PRO A 201 -7.85 -12.00 -14.84
C PRO A 201 -6.49 -12.50 -15.33
N LYS A 202 -6.43 -12.87 -16.62
CA LYS A 202 -5.15 -13.26 -17.26
C LYS A 202 -4.27 -12.05 -17.55
N ASN A 203 -4.90 -10.92 -17.88
CA ASN A 203 -4.20 -9.67 -18.16
C ASN A 203 -3.67 -9.03 -16.87
N PRO A 204 -2.52 -8.32 -16.92
CA PRO A 204 -1.99 -7.59 -15.80
C PRO A 204 -2.97 -6.51 -15.30
N VAL A 205 -3.04 -6.35 -13.97
CA VAL A 205 -3.86 -5.33 -13.30
C VAL A 205 -2.92 -4.48 -12.48
N TRP A 206 -2.63 -3.28 -12.99
CA TRP A 206 -1.62 -2.40 -12.41
C TRP A 206 -2.17 -1.55 -11.28
N ILE A 207 -1.50 -1.62 -10.14
CA ILE A 207 -1.74 -0.75 -8.98
C ILE A 207 -0.40 -0.21 -8.45
N GLU A 208 -0.46 0.78 -7.57
CA GLU A 208 0.68 1.26 -6.82
C GLU A 208 0.74 0.58 -5.45
N GLY A 209 1.87 -0.02 -5.07
CA GLY A 209 2.02 -0.67 -3.78
C GLY A 209 3.35 -1.41 -3.63
N ASP A 210 3.54 -2.09 -2.51
CA ASP A 210 4.70 -2.94 -2.24
C ASP A 210 4.32 -4.41 -2.48
N ASN A 211 4.98 -5.05 -3.45
CA ASN A 211 4.70 -6.44 -3.85
C ASN A 211 4.90 -7.43 -2.70
N LYS A 212 5.95 -7.26 -1.88
CA LYS A 212 6.22 -8.15 -0.74
C LYS A 212 5.16 -7.98 0.34
N MET A 213 4.73 -6.74 0.58
CA MET A 213 3.70 -6.43 1.57
C MET A 213 2.34 -6.99 1.16
N LEU A 214 1.92 -6.78 -0.10
CA LEU A 214 0.65 -7.32 -0.61
C LEU A 214 0.65 -8.85 -0.62
N GLY A 215 1.77 -9.49 -1.01
CA GLY A 215 1.89 -10.94 -0.91
C GLY A 215 1.71 -11.46 0.52
N ARG A 216 2.26 -10.77 1.53
CA ARG A 216 2.05 -11.11 2.95
C ARG A 216 0.60 -10.90 3.39
N ILE A 217 -0.07 -9.85 2.90
CA ILE A 217 -1.48 -9.58 3.19
C ILE A 217 -2.35 -10.72 2.68
N PHE A 218 -2.19 -11.11 1.42
CA PHE A 218 -2.96 -12.22 0.83
C PHE A 218 -2.70 -13.53 1.55
N ASN A 219 -1.44 -13.83 1.86
CA ASN A 219 -1.09 -15.03 2.63
C ASN A 219 -1.74 -15.02 4.02
N ASN A 220 -1.74 -13.89 4.72
CA ASN A 220 -2.40 -13.76 6.02
C ASN A 220 -3.91 -13.99 5.94
N LEU A 221 -4.58 -13.43 4.93
CA LEU A 221 -6.02 -13.59 4.76
C LEU A 221 -6.39 -15.03 4.42
N ILE A 222 -5.66 -15.69 3.52
CA ILE A 222 -5.89 -17.10 3.15
C ILE A 222 -5.59 -18.02 4.34
N LEU A 223 -4.52 -17.76 5.11
CA LEU A 223 -4.21 -18.51 6.32
C LEU A 223 -5.30 -18.35 7.39
N ASN A 224 -5.81 -17.12 7.58
CA ASN A 224 -6.92 -16.87 8.49
C ASN A 224 -8.18 -17.63 8.06
N ALA A 225 -8.47 -17.65 6.77
CA ALA A 225 -9.57 -18.41 6.19
C ALA A 225 -9.40 -19.92 6.47
N GLN A 226 -8.22 -20.49 6.24
CA GLN A 226 -7.93 -21.89 6.53
C GLN A 226 -8.11 -22.23 8.01
N GLN A 227 -7.65 -21.37 8.89
CA GLN A 227 -7.75 -21.56 10.33
C GLN A 227 -9.13 -21.29 10.93
N SER A 228 -10.08 -20.74 10.17
CA SER A 228 -11.44 -20.45 10.62
C SER A 228 -12.41 -21.63 10.42
N VAL A 229 -11.97 -22.66 9.73
CA VAL A 229 -12.78 -23.83 9.42
C VAL A 229 -12.70 -24.83 10.57
N ALA A 230 -13.84 -25.40 10.97
CA ALA A 230 -13.92 -26.37 12.05
C ALA A 230 -13.15 -27.66 11.72
N ASP A 231 -12.67 -28.35 12.76
CA ASP A 231 -11.96 -29.62 12.61
C ASP A 231 -12.82 -30.64 11.86
N GLY A 232 -12.22 -31.32 10.87
CA GLY A 232 -12.88 -32.32 10.05
C GLY A 232 -13.71 -31.78 8.89
N VAL A 233 -13.80 -30.47 8.70
CA VAL A 233 -14.43 -29.84 7.55
C VAL A 233 -13.33 -29.44 6.54
N MET A 234 -13.57 -29.77 5.26
CA MET A 234 -12.62 -29.37 4.20
C MET A 234 -12.64 -27.85 3.98
N PRO A 235 -11.51 -27.16 4.14
CA PRO A 235 -11.41 -25.72 3.88
C PRO A 235 -11.68 -25.41 2.42
N ARG A 236 -12.62 -24.47 2.16
CA ARG A 236 -12.96 -24.01 0.83
C ARG A 236 -12.83 -22.50 0.77
N PHE A 237 -12.11 -22.00 -0.26
CA PHE A 237 -11.91 -20.57 -0.48
C PHE A 237 -12.30 -20.18 -1.89
N ASP A 238 -12.99 -19.07 -2.01
CA ASP A 238 -13.24 -18.41 -3.29
C ASP A 238 -12.46 -17.11 -3.35
N VAL A 239 -11.53 -17.00 -4.31
CA VAL A 239 -10.66 -15.84 -4.50
C VAL A 239 -10.99 -15.19 -5.83
N GLU A 240 -11.44 -13.94 -5.79
CA GLU A 240 -11.82 -13.22 -7.00
C GLU A 240 -11.09 -11.86 -7.09
N LEU A 241 -10.71 -11.48 -8.30
CA LEU A 241 -10.22 -10.14 -8.63
C LEU A 241 -11.13 -9.51 -9.67
N GLN A 242 -11.93 -8.54 -9.25
CA GLN A 242 -12.81 -7.74 -10.10
C GLN A 242 -12.18 -6.39 -10.42
N ILE A 243 -12.39 -5.92 -11.65
CA ILE A 243 -11.89 -4.64 -12.12
C ILE A 243 -13.11 -3.73 -12.40
N THR A 244 -13.13 -2.57 -11.77
CA THR A 244 -14.07 -1.49 -12.08
C THR A 244 -13.36 -0.40 -12.89
N ARG A 245 -14.05 0.69 -13.25
CA ARG A 245 -13.43 1.77 -14.04
C ARG A 245 -12.20 2.40 -13.40
N THR A 246 -12.13 2.43 -12.09
CA THR A 246 -11.07 3.15 -11.33
C THR A 246 -10.40 2.31 -10.26
N LYS A 247 -10.89 1.10 -10.00
CA LYS A 247 -10.45 0.29 -8.86
C LYS A 247 -10.34 -1.19 -9.19
N ALA A 248 -9.38 -1.85 -8.56
CA ALA A 248 -9.26 -3.30 -8.47
C ALA A 248 -9.79 -3.76 -7.12
N ARG A 249 -10.74 -4.70 -7.10
CA ARG A 249 -11.30 -5.28 -5.88
C ARG A 249 -10.94 -6.76 -5.79
N VAL A 250 -10.25 -7.12 -4.73
CA VAL A 250 -9.98 -8.52 -4.36
C VAL A 250 -11.00 -8.95 -3.32
N SER A 251 -11.65 -10.10 -3.51
CA SER A 251 -12.45 -10.76 -2.49
C SER A 251 -11.86 -12.13 -2.16
N ILE A 252 -11.82 -12.46 -0.87
CA ILE A 252 -11.39 -13.76 -0.35
C ILE A 252 -12.49 -14.24 0.58
N SER A 253 -13.21 -15.27 0.17
CA SER A 253 -14.34 -15.86 0.90
C SER A 253 -13.96 -17.22 1.45
N ASP A 254 -14.35 -17.54 2.68
CA ASP A 254 -14.14 -18.84 3.33
C ASP A 254 -15.46 -19.46 3.79
N ASN A 255 -15.43 -20.76 4.03
CA ASN A 255 -16.51 -21.56 4.62
C ASN A 255 -16.31 -21.80 6.13
N GLY A 256 -15.63 -20.89 6.80
CA GLY A 256 -15.33 -21.01 8.24
C GLY A 256 -16.51 -20.71 9.16
N GLU A 257 -16.25 -20.65 10.45
CA GLU A 257 -17.27 -20.39 11.49
C GLU A 257 -17.84 -18.98 11.48
N GLY A 258 -17.26 -18.08 10.65
CA GLY A 258 -17.64 -16.67 10.61
C GLY A 258 -17.17 -15.87 11.83
N ILE A 259 -17.56 -14.59 11.88
CA ILE A 259 -17.17 -13.65 12.93
C ILE A 259 -18.40 -13.23 13.73
N PRO A 260 -18.46 -13.52 15.04
CA PRO A 260 -19.52 -13.07 15.92
C PRO A 260 -19.68 -11.54 15.96
N GLU A 261 -20.91 -11.04 16.17
CA GLU A 261 -21.22 -9.61 16.08
C GLU A 261 -20.47 -8.75 17.10
N ASP A 262 -20.31 -9.26 18.32
CA ASP A 262 -19.66 -8.58 19.45
C ASP A 262 -18.15 -8.32 19.27
N ILE A 263 -17.52 -8.98 18.28
CA ILE A 263 -16.10 -8.83 17.99
C ILE A 263 -15.80 -8.17 16.64
N LYS A 264 -16.79 -7.94 15.78
CA LYS A 264 -16.62 -7.39 14.44
C LYS A 264 -15.83 -6.07 14.41
N GLU A 265 -16.10 -5.17 15.33
CA GLU A 265 -15.39 -3.89 15.43
C GLU A 265 -13.93 -4.03 15.88
N LYS A 266 -13.57 -5.17 16.49
CA LYS A 266 -12.26 -5.38 17.11
C LYS A 266 -11.27 -6.13 16.23
N ILE A 267 -11.70 -6.81 15.16
CA ILE A 267 -10.83 -7.71 14.40
C ILE A 267 -9.63 -7.05 13.73
N PHE A 268 -9.71 -5.75 13.44
CA PHE A 268 -8.60 -4.96 12.90
C PHE A 268 -7.76 -4.26 13.97
N ILE A 269 -8.18 -4.35 15.25
CA ILE A 269 -7.38 -3.84 16.36
C ILE A 269 -6.16 -4.76 16.52
N PRO A 270 -4.94 -4.21 16.55
CA PRO A 270 -3.76 -5.04 16.78
C PRO A 270 -3.93 -5.93 18.01
N LYS A 271 -3.59 -7.22 17.87
CA LYS A 271 -3.61 -8.24 18.93
C LYS A 271 -4.99 -8.74 19.38
N PHE A 272 -6.03 -8.32 18.71
CA PHE A 272 -7.31 -8.96 18.89
C PHE A 272 -7.29 -10.33 18.18
N SER A 273 -7.40 -11.41 18.92
CA SER A 273 -7.51 -12.79 18.41
C SER A 273 -8.49 -13.57 19.26
N THR A 274 -9.35 -14.32 18.61
CA THR A 274 -10.21 -15.35 19.24
C THR A 274 -9.54 -16.71 19.27
N LYS A 275 -8.42 -16.87 18.56
CA LYS A 275 -7.67 -18.12 18.42
C LYS A 275 -6.61 -18.22 19.50
N VAL A 276 -6.48 -19.42 20.10
CA VAL A 276 -5.52 -19.70 21.18
C VAL A 276 -4.06 -19.49 20.71
N GLU A 277 -3.77 -19.75 19.44
CA GLU A 277 -2.43 -19.65 18.83
C GLU A 277 -2.28 -18.44 17.88
N GLY A 278 -3.25 -17.53 17.84
CA GLY A 278 -3.27 -16.41 16.93
C GLY A 278 -2.55 -15.17 17.50
N SER A 279 -1.53 -14.65 16.81
CA SER A 279 -0.83 -13.40 17.22
C SER A 279 -1.72 -12.16 17.23
N GLY A 280 -2.91 -12.22 16.60
CA GLY A 280 -3.84 -11.08 16.47
C GLY A 280 -3.28 -9.86 15.69
N ILE A 281 -2.12 -10.01 15.04
CA ILE A 281 -1.43 -8.91 14.33
C ILE A 281 -1.73 -8.93 12.82
N GLY A 282 -2.08 -10.10 12.27
CA GLY A 282 -2.22 -10.31 10.83
C GLY A 282 -3.21 -9.37 10.15
N LEU A 283 -4.42 -9.22 10.69
CA LEU A 283 -5.46 -8.34 10.14
C LEU A 283 -5.13 -6.86 10.32
N ALA A 284 -4.50 -6.49 11.42
CA ALA A 284 -4.04 -5.11 11.63
C ALA A 284 -2.93 -4.71 10.63
N ILE A 285 -1.99 -5.63 10.34
CA ILE A 285 -0.99 -5.45 9.28
C ILE A 285 -1.67 -5.35 7.92
N ALA A 286 -2.65 -6.22 7.63
CA ALA A 286 -3.38 -6.18 6.38
C ALA A 286 -4.07 -4.82 6.17
N LYS A 287 -4.76 -4.30 7.17
CA LYS A 287 -5.42 -2.99 7.11
C LYS A 287 -4.41 -1.87 6.81
N ARG A 288 -3.35 -1.76 7.59
CA ARG A 288 -2.30 -0.73 7.36
C ARG A 288 -1.64 -0.85 5.98
N GLY A 289 -1.37 -2.07 5.52
CA GLY A 289 -0.73 -2.27 4.23
C GLY A 289 -1.62 -1.92 3.05
N VAL A 290 -2.92 -2.22 3.14
CA VAL A 290 -3.91 -1.80 2.14
C VAL A 290 -4.08 -0.28 2.13
N GLU A 291 -4.20 0.34 3.30
CA GLU A 291 -4.30 1.79 3.44
C GLU A 291 -3.04 2.51 2.90
N HIS A 292 -1.85 1.93 3.13
CA HIS A 292 -0.60 2.48 2.58
C HIS A 292 -0.55 2.44 1.04
N ALA A 293 -1.16 1.43 0.43
CA ALA A 293 -1.33 1.35 -1.03
C ALA A 293 -2.50 2.22 -1.54
N GLY A 294 -3.03 3.14 -0.72
CA GLY A 294 -4.16 4.01 -1.08
C GLY A 294 -5.49 3.27 -1.21
N GLY A 295 -5.56 2.04 -0.69
CA GLY A 295 -6.73 1.17 -0.74
C GLY A 295 -7.59 1.20 0.50
N SER A 296 -8.60 0.34 0.54
CA SER A 296 -9.46 0.09 1.69
C SER A 296 -9.70 -1.40 1.88
N ILE A 297 -9.89 -1.83 3.14
CA ILE A 297 -10.23 -3.22 3.49
C ILE A 297 -11.46 -3.24 4.39
N TRP A 298 -12.38 -4.15 4.12
CA TRP A 298 -13.55 -4.45 4.95
C TRP A 298 -13.91 -5.92 4.83
N PHE A 299 -14.93 -6.35 5.51
CA PHE A 299 -15.40 -7.73 5.47
C PHE A 299 -16.92 -7.82 5.65
N GLU A 300 -17.47 -8.92 5.18
CA GLU A 300 -18.83 -9.37 5.45
C GLU A 300 -18.75 -10.75 6.09
N SER A 301 -19.45 -10.97 7.20
CA SER A 301 -19.42 -12.22 7.92
C SER A 301 -20.69 -12.45 8.70
N GLN A 302 -21.12 -13.69 8.69
CA GLN A 302 -22.22 -14.17 9.52
C GLN A 302 -21.76 -15.42 10.27
N ALA A 303 -22.01 -15.46 11.57
CA ALA A 303 -21.65 -16.62 12.40
C ALA A 303 -22.25 -17.93 11.82
N GLY A 304 -21.42 -18.93 11.62
CA GLY A 304 -21.76 -20.22 11.01
C GLY A 304 -21.76 -20.24 9.47
N ASN A 305 -21.56 -19.12 8.78
CA ASN A 305 -21.64 -19.03 7.30
C ASN A 305 -20.35 -18.52 6.64
N GLY A 306 -19.23 -18.48 7.37
CA GLY A 306 -17.94 -18.03 6.84
C GLY A 306 -17.77 -16.50 6.82
N THR A 307 -16.68 -16.08 6.20
CA THR A 307 -16.30 -14.66 6.08
C THR A 307 -15.83 -14.36 4.67
N THR A 308 -16.15 -13.17 4.19
CA THR A 308 -15.58 -12.63 2.96
C THR A 308 -14.84 -11.33 3.28
N PHE A 309 -13.54 -11.31 3.05
CA PHE A 309 -12.72 -10.11 3.12
C PHE A 309 -12.66 -9.44 1.73
N TYR A 310 -12.82 -8.14 1.72
CA TYR A 310 -12.71 -7.30 0.52
C TYR A 310 -11.55 -6.32 0.67
N LEU A 311 -10.72 -6.25 -0.38
CA LEU A 311 -9.65 -5.27 -0.50
C LEU A 311 -9.85 -4.50 -1.80
N GLU A 312 -9.79 -3.19 -1.75
CA GLU A 312 -10.00 -2.34 -2.91
C GLU A 312 -8.81 -1.40 -3.09
N PHE A 313 -8.27 -1.33 -4.30
CA PHE A 313 -7.09 -0.53 -4.64
C PHE A 313 -7.39 0.37 -5.84
N PRO A 314 -6.87 1.61 -5.88
CA PRO A 314 -6.95 2.44 -7.07
C PRO A 314 -6.12 1.81 -8.21
N LEU A 315 -6.69 1.81 -9.43
CA LEU A 315 -5.95 1.40 -10.63
C LEU A 315 -4.95 2.48 -11.02
N MET A 316 -3.82 2.02 -11.57
CA MET A 316 -2.91 2.89 -12.31
C MET A 316 -3.31 2.86 -13.79
N ASP A 317 -3.29 4.03 -14.43
CA ASP A 317 -3.50 4.20 -15.87
C ASP A 317 -2.37 3.55 -16.69
#